data_00b150dda8893aef9c12e7c4909627e9
#
_entry.id   00b150dda8893aef9c12e7c4909627e9
#
_cell.length_a   1.000
_cell.length_b   1.000
_cell.length_c   1.000
_cell.angle_alpha   90.00
_cell.angle_beta   90.00
_cell.angle_gamma   90.00
#
_symmetry.space_group_name_H-M   'P 1'
#
loop_
_entity.id
_entity.type
_entity.pdbx_description
1 polymer ?
#
loop_
_entity_poly.entity_id
_entity_poly.type
_entity_poly.pdbx_seq_one_letter_code
_entity_poly.pdbx_strand_id
1 'polypeptide(L)'
;MEDHDLMAPAYVYMVRCEGGQLYTGWTTDPAARLHAHKTGQGAKATRAFGALSLAYLEPCPDKSAALRREAALKKLPKAEKEALCAAWAEKNRPRLSMATRADAADILQLYNWYVLHRTATYQITPSTLPEYEAWVEDTLARAPLLLARDGDGRLLGYACAHRYHPREAFDWDVESTIYCAPDACSAGVGKALYGALLELLRMQGYWNVYALLADP
;
A
#
# COMPACT_ATOMS: atom_id res chain seq x y z
N MET A 1 8.68 -1.24 -34.91
CA MET A 1 8.66 -0.36 -33.73
C MET A 1 7.20 -0.32 -33.33
N GLU A 2 6.77 -1.39 -32.64
CA GLU A 2 5.37 -1.55 -32.23
C GLU A 2 5.19 -0.81 -30.91
N ASP A 3 4.39 0.25 -30.93
CA ASP A 3 3.88 0.95 -29.77
C ASP A 3 3.08 -0.06 -28.92
N HIS A 4 3.72 -0.71 -27.97
CA HIS A 4 3.03 -1.24 -26.81
C HIS A 4 2.61 -0.05 -25.94
N ASP A 5 1.50 0.56 -26.33
CA ASP A 5 0.70 1.40 -25.45
C ASP A 5 0.26 0.51 -24.26
N LEU A 6 1.11 0.44 -23.24
CA LEU A 6 0.82 -0.20 -21.96
C LEU A 6 -0.33 0.59 -21.34
N MET A 7 -1.56 0.19 -21.69
CA MET A 7 -2.78 0.80 -21.17
C MET A 7 -2.66 0.83 -19.65
N ALA A 8 -2.61 2.03 -19.09
CA ALA A 8 -2.51 2.22 -17.65
C ALA A 8 -3.63 1.43 -16.97
N PRO A 9 -3.32 0.62 -15.94
CA PRO A 9 -4.32 -0.19 -15.26
C PRO A 9 -5.43 0.72 -14.73
N ALA A 10 -6.67 0.35 -14.97
CA ALA A 10 -7.83 1.04 -14.45
C ALA A 10 -8.42 0.23 -13.29
N TYR A 11 -9.09 0.91 -12.38
CA TYR A 11 -9.68 0.28 -11.19
C TYR A 11 -11.11 0.75 -11.01
N VAL A 12 -12.00 -0.16 -10.62
CA VAL A 12 -13.29 0.19 -10.05
C VAL A 12 -13.19 0.11 -8.53
N TYR A 13 -13.84 1.02 -7.82
CA TYR A 13 -13.73 1.09 -6.36
C TYR A 13 -15.06 1.46 -5.71
N MET A 14 -15.18 1.13 -4.42
CA MET A 14 -16.21 1.67 -3.54
C MET A 14 -15.57 2.35 -2.32
N VAL A 15 -16.08 3.53 -1.98
CA VAL A 15 -15.69 4.30 -0.79
C VAL A 15 -16.82 4.25 0.22
N ARG A 16 -16.51 3.95 1.48
CA ARG A 16 -17.42 4.05 2.62
C ARG A 16 -17.50 5.50 3.06
N CYS A 17 -18.71 6.01 3.21
CA CYS A 17 -18.99 7.34 3.74
C CYS A 17 -19.42 7.27 5.22
N GLU A 18 -19.40 8.42 5.93
CA GLU A 18 -19.69 8.51 7.36
C GLU A 18 -21.08 7.97 7.75
N GLY A 19 -22.08 8.17 6.90
CA GLY A 19 -23.42 7.61 7.09
C GLY A 19 -23.58 6.15 6.65
N GLY A 20 -22.49 5.43 6.38
CA GLY A 20 -22.51 4.02 5.95
C GLY A 20 -22.88 3.80 4.49
N GLN A 21 -23.03 4.87 3.69
CA GLN A 21 -23.27 4.77 2.26
C GLN A 21 -22.01 4.30 1.53
N LEU A 22 -22.20 3.60 0.40
CA LEU A 22 -21.14 3.20 -0.51
C LEU A 22 -21.22 4.04 -1.79
N TYR A 23 -20.17 4.81 -2.04
CA TYR A 23 -19.97 5.50 -3.32
C TYR A 23 -19.14 4.60 -4.25
N THR A 24 -19.61 4.38 -5.48
CA THR A 24 -18.91 3.59 -6.51
C THR A 24 -18.37 4.51 -7.60
N GLY A 25 -17.12 4.28 -8.00
CA GLY A 25 -16.43 5.03 -9.05
C GLY A 25 -15.33 4.20 -9.71
N TRP A 26 -14.66 4.78 -10.71
CA TRP A 26 -13.46 4.23 -11.31
C TRP A 26 -12.32 5.25 -11.31
N THR A 27 -11.07 4.78 -11.45
CA THR A 27 -9.87 5.61 -11.50
C THR A 27 -8.70 4.84 -12.09
N THR A 28 -7.66 5.56 -12.51
CA THR A 28 -6.34 4.99 -12.84
C THR A 28 -5.36 5.10 -11.66
N ASP A 29 -5.66 5.94 -10.66
CA ASP A 29 -4.87 6.08 -9.43
C ASP A 29 -5.79 6.01 -8.19
N PRO A 30 -5.91 4.83 -7.54
CA PRO A 30 -6.74 4.66 -6.36
C PRO A 30 -6.34 5.52 -5.17
N ALA A 31 -5.04 5.73 -4.96
CA ALA A 31 -4.54 6.49 -3.81
C ALA A 31 -4.87 7.98 -3.93
N ALA A 32 -4.52 8.59 -5.07
CA ALA A 32 -4.84 9.99 -5.35
C ALA A 32 -6.36 10.21 -5.35
N ARG A 33 -7.13 9.25 -5.89
CA ARG A 33 -8.59 9.35 -5.94
C ARG A 33 -9.22 9.31 -4.55
N LEU A 34 -8.75 8.41 -3.66
CA LEU A 34 -9.24 8.36 -2.28
C LEU A 34 -8.85 9.62 -1.51
N HIS A 35 -7.64 10.13 -1.71
CA HIS A 35 -7.22 11.40 -1.12
C HIS A 35 -8.15 12.54 -1.52
N ALA A 36 -8.44 12.67 -2.82
CA ALA A 36 -9.39 13.67 -3.33
C ALA A 36 -10.79 13.53 -2.70
N HIS A 37 -11.27 12.30 -2.47
CA HIS A 37 -12.53 12.07 -1.76
C HIS A 37 -12.49 12.55 -0.31
N LYS A 38 -11.41 12.26 0.43
CA LYS A 38 -11.24 12.64 1.83
C LYS A 38 -11.07 14.14 2.03
N THR A 39 -10.42 14.83 1.08
CA THR A 39 -10.17 16.29 1.12
C THR A 39 -11.33 17.13 0.53
N GLY A 40 -12.45 16.49 0.17
CA GLY A 40 -13.59 17.18 -0.41
C GLY A 40 -13.43 17.60 -1.88
N GLN A 41 -12.35 17.19 -2.54
CA GLN A 41 -12.14 17.42 -3.99
C GLN A 41 -12.72 16.28 -4.85
N GLY A 42 -13.34 15.29 -4.23
CA GLY A 42 -13.94 14.13 -4.89
C GLY A 42 -15.32 14.42 -5.49
N ALA A 43 -16.09 13.34 -5.69
CA ALA A 43 -17.44 13.41 -6.24
C ALA A 43 -18.41 14.17 -5.30
N LYS A 44 -19.48 14.75 -5.89
CA LYS A 44 -20.50 15.49 -5.13
C LYS A 44 -21.06 14.66 -3.96
N ALA A 45 -21.32 13.38 -4.17
CA ALA A 45 -21.83 12.47 -3.13
C ALA A 45 -20.84 12.30 -1.95
N THR A 46 -19.56 12.09 -2.23
CA THR A 46 -18.54 11.94 -1.17
C THR A 46 -18.26 13.25 -0.43
N ARG A 47 -18.43 14.39 -1.08
CA ARG A 47 -18.38 15.70 -0.41
C ARG A 47 -19.56 15.91 0.55
N ALA A 48 -20.75 15.41 0.16
CA ALA A 48 -21.94 15.56 0.99
C ALA A 48 -21.97 14.60 2.19
N PHE A 49 -21.42 13.40 2.05
CA PHE A 49 -21.54 12.33 3.05
C PHE A 49 -20.23 11.98 3.76
N GLY A 50 -19.14 12.71 3.51
CA GLY A 50 -17.82 12.44 4.11
C GLY A 50 -17.23 11.10 3.69
N ALA A 51 -16.07 11.07 3.06
CA ALA A 51 -15.40 9.83 2.67
C ALA A 51 -14.49 9.33 3.81
N LEU A 52 -14.72 8.10 4.33
CA LEU A 52 -13.95 7.53 5.40
C LEU A 52 -12.80 6.65 4.88
N SER A 53 -13.12 5.62 4.09
CA SER A 53 -12.17 4.59 3.69
C SER A 53 -12.53 3.94 2.37
N LEU A 54 -11.51 3.36 1.73
CA LEU A 54 -11.71 2.42 0.64
C LEU A 54 -12.36 1.15 1.20
N ALA A 55 -13.48 0.74 0.60
CA ALA A 55 -14.24 -0.45 1.01
C ALA A 55 -14.14 -1.60 0.00
N TYR A 56 -13.81 -1.28 -1.25
CA TYR A 56 -13.63 -2.26 -2.34
C TYR A 56 -12.73 -1.69 -3.42
N LEU A 57 -11.87 -2.52 -3.99
CA LEU A 57 -11.05 -2.19 -5.15
C LEU A 57 -10.91 -3.44 -6.05
N GLU A 58 -11.13 -3.25 -7.35
CA GLU A 58 -11.00 -4.31 -8.36
C GLU A 58 -10.21 -3.76 -9.55
N PRO A 59 -9.07 -4.38 -9.95
CA PRO A 59 -8.35 -4.00 -11.14
C PRO A 59 -9.13 -4.38 -12.40
N CYS A 60 -9.07 -3.53 -13.41
CA CYS A 60 -9.65 -3.72 -14.71
C CYS A 60 -8.57 -3.58 -15.78
N PRO A 61 -8.65 -4.34 -16.89
CA PRO A 61 -7.61 -4.30 -17.92
C PRO A 61 -7.50 -2.93 -18.60
N ASP A 62 -8.60 -2.17 -18.66
CA ASP A 62 -8.65 -0.86 -19.29
C ASP A 62 -9.79 0.01 -18.74
N LYS A 63 -9.82 1.27 -19.14
CA LYS A 63 -10.84 2.25 -18.78
C LYS A 63 -12.25 1.80 -19.20
N SER A 64 -12.40 1.18 -20.37
CA SER A 64 -13.71 0.74 -20.87
C SER A 64 -14.30 -0.38 -20.01
N ALA A 65 -13.45 -1.33 -19.60
CA ALA A 65 -13.81 -2.39 -18.66
C ALA A 65 -14.19 -1.82 -17.28
N ALA A 66 -13.43 -0.86 -16.78
CA ALA A 66 -13.72 -0.19 -15.51
C ALA A 66 -15.07 0.54 -15.53
N LEU A 67 -15.37 1.26 -16.61
CA LEU A 67 -16.68 1.94 -16.78
C LEU A 67 -17.85 0.96 -16.84
N ARG A 68 -17.71 -0.15 -17.59
CA ARG A 68 -18.74 -1.20 -17.63
C ARG A 68 -18.95 -1.83 -16.25
N ARG A 69 -17.84 -2.11 -15.54
CA ARG A 69 -17.90 -2.70 -14.22
C ARG A 69 -18.50 -1.74 -13.18
N GLU A 70 -18.14 -0.45 -13.22
CA GLU A 70 -18.76 0.59 -12.39
C GLU A 70 -20.28 0.64 -12.58
N ALA A 71 -20.75 0.66 -13.83
CA ALA A 71 -22.16 0.68 -14.15
C ALA A 71 -22.89 -0.58 -13.63
N ALA A 72 -22.26 -1.76 -13.72
CA ALA A 72 -22.78 -3.00 -13.17
C ALA A 72 -22.87 -2.94 -11.63
N LEU A 73 -21.81 -2.52 -10.96
CA LEU A 73 -21.79 -2.41 -9.49
C LEU A 73 -22.82 -1.40 -8.96
N LYS A 74 -23.05 -0.29 -9.67
CA LYS A 74 -24.06 0.70 -9.29
C LYS A 74 -25.47 0.12 -9.24
N LYS A 75 -25.77 -0.86 -10.10
CA LYS A 75 -27.09 -1.52 -10.19
C LYS A 75 -27.32 -2.57 -9.10
N LEU A 76 -26.25 -3.05 -8.43
CA LEU A 76 -26.39 -4.06 -7.38
C LEU A 76 -27.18 -3.53 -6.19
N PRO A 77 -27.99 -4.38 -5.54
CA PRO A 77 -28.59 -4.09 -4.24
C PRO A 77 -27.52 -3.76 -3.20
N LYS A 78 -27.91 -3.02 -2.15
CA LYS A 78 -26.98 -2.64 -1.06
C LYS A 78 -26.34 -3.88 -0.42
N ALA A 79 -27.11 -4.94 -0.16
CA ALA A 79 -26.63 -6.17 0.46
C ALA A 79 -25.50 -6.83 -0.35
N GLU A 80 -25.63 -6.88 -1.68
CA GLU A 80 -24.61 -7.47 -2.56
C GLU A 80 -23.34 -6.61 -2.58
N LYS A 81 -23.45 -5.29 -2.58
CA LYS A 81 -22.30 -4.40 -2.44
C LYS A 81 -21.58 -4.58 -1.11
N GLU A 82 -22.32 -4.73 -0.01
CA GLU A 82 -21.75 -5.00 1.31
C GLU A 82 -21.05 -6.37 1.36
N ALA A 83 -21.61 -7.39 0.71
CA ALA A 83 -20.97 -8.70 0.60
C ALA A 83 -19.65 -8.64 -0.18
N LEU A 84 -19.61 -7.88 -1.29
CA LEU A 84 -18.37 -7.64 -2.04
C LEU A 84 -17.33 -6.89 -1.19
N CYS A 85 -17.74 -5.88 -0.44
CA CYS A 85 -16.85 -5.15 0.47
C CYS A 85 -16.30 -6.06 1.57
N ALA A 86 -17.13 -6.91 2.17
CA ALA A 86 -16.72 -7.83 3.22
C ALA A 86 -15.72 -8.89 2.69
N ALA A 87 -16.00 -9.48 1.53
CA ALA A 87 -15.10 -10.42 0.88
C ALA A 87 -13.75 -9.78 0.50
N TRP A 88 -13.77 -8.55 -0.01
CA TRP A 88 -12.57 -7.80 -0.32
C TRP A 88 -11.76 -7.47 0.93
N ALA A 89 -12.41 -7.05 2.00
CA ALA A 89 -11.76 -6.74 3.27
C ALA A 89 -11.09 -7.96 3.89
N GLU A 90 -11.74 -9.13 3.86
CA GLU A 90 -11.17 -10.38 4.38
C GLU A 90 -9.99 -10.85 3.52
N LYS A 91 -10.14 -10.80 2.19
CA LYS A 91 -9.06 -11.15 1.25
C LYS A 91 -7.82 -10.26 1.46
N ASN A 92 -8.01 -8.96 1.64
CA ASN A 92 -6.94 -7.97 1.77
C ASN A 92 -6.56 -7.67 3.23
N ARG A 93 -7.07 -8.46 4.19
CA ARG A 93 -6.69 -8.35 5.60
C ARG A 93 -5.21 -8.67 5.75
N PRO A 94 -4.39 -7.72 6.24
CA PRO A 94 -2.95 -7.93 6.32
C PRO A 94 -2.61 -8.99 7.37
N ARG A 95 -1.91 -10.03 6.95
CA ARG A 95 -1.25 -11.00 7.82
C ARG A 95 0.20 -10.60 7.94
N LEU A 96 0.64 -10.29 9.16
CA LEU A 96 1.99 -9.82 9.42
C LEU A 96 2.90 -11.01 9.73
N SER A 97 4.13 -10.96 9.19
CA SER A 97 5.20 -11.90 9.51
C SER A 97 6.56 -11.20 9.44
N MET A 98 7.57 -11.78 10.08
CA MET A 98 8.95 -11.40 9.83
C MET A 98 9.35 -11.87 8.42
N ALA A 99 10.15 -11.05 7.74
CA ALA A 99 10.74 -11.45 6.47
C ALA A 99 11.82 -12.52 6.66
N THR A 100 12.12 -13.21 5.58
CA THR A 100 13.28 -14.08 5.43
C THR A 100 14.01 -13.71 4.14
N ARG A 101 15.21 -14.27 3.92
CA ARG A 101 15.91 -14.08 2.63
C ARG A 101 15.07 -14.50 1.43
N ALA A 102 14.24 -15.55 1.58
CA ALA A 102 13.39 -16.05 0.50
C ALA A 102 12.36 -15.03 0.02
N ASP A 103 12.04 -14.03 0.83
CA ASP A 103 11.08 -12.96 0.50
C ASP A 103 11.71 -11.82 -0.32
N ALA A 104 13.04 -11.85 -0.54
CA ALA A 104 13.76 -10.77 -1.22
C ALA A 104 13.22 -10.44 -2.61
N ALA A 105 12.77 -11.46 -3.37
CA ALA A 105 12.20 -11.25 -4.71
C ALA A 105 10.89 -10.45 -4.67
N ASP A 106 9.99 -10.77 -3.75
CA ASP A 106 8.71 -10.07 -3.59
C ASP A 106 8.93 -8.62 -3.14
N ILE A 107 9.85 -8.43 -2.17
CA ILE A 107 10.21 -7.10 -1.64
C ILE A 107 10.82 -6.25 -2.75
N LEU A 108 11.76 -6.82 -3.51
CA LEU A 108 12.41 -6.17 -4.65
C LEU A 108 11.40 -5.74 -5.72
N GLN A 109 10.45 -6.61 -6.06
CA GLN A 109 9.41 -6.28 -7.04
C GLN A 109 8.62 -5.05 -6.61
N LEU A 110 8.20 -5.00 -5.35
CA LEU A 110 7.48 -3.86 -4.80
C LEU A 110 8.36 -2.59 -4.77
N TYR A 111 9.61 -2.70 -4.32
CA TYR A 111 10.54 -1.57 -4.28
C TYR A 111 10.83 -1.00 -5.67
N ASN A 112 11.17 -1.86 -6.65
CA ASN A 112 11.45 -1.45 -8.02
C ASN A 112 10.22 -0.84 -8.70
N TRP A 113 9.00 -1.24 -8.32
CA TRP A 113 7.81 -0.52 -8.77
C TRP A 113 7.86 0.95 -8.34
N TYR A 114 8.24 1.24 -7.09
CA TYR A 114 8.38 2.63 -6.61
C TYR A 114 9.51 3.38 -7.31
N VAL A 115 10.66 2.74 -7.54
CA VAL A 115 11.79 3.34 -8.29
C VAL A 115 11.35 3.79 -9.69
N LEU A 116 10.53 2.99 -10.36
CA LEU A 116 10.11 3.27 -11.75
C LEU A 116 8.92 4.24 -11.86
N HIS A 117 8.08 4.35 -10.83
CA HIS A 117 6.80 5.05 -10.94
C HIS A 117 6.59 6.17 -9.91
N ARG A 118 7.50 6.35 -8.96
CA ARG A 118 7.38 7.35 -7.89
C ARG A 118 8.74 7.96 -7.54
N THR A 119 8.71 9.10 -6.86
CA THR A 119 9.93 9.80 -6.38
C THR A 119 10.32 9.42 -4.96
N ALA A 120 9.53 8.59 -4.29
CA ALA A 120 9.68 8.29 -2.86
C ALA A 120 10.98 7.58 -2.47
N THR A 121 11.65 6.92 -3.42
CA THR A 121 12.91 6.19 -3.16
C THR A 121 14.15 7.05 -3.37
N TYR A 122 14.05 8.17 -4.08
CA TYR A 122 15.19 8.95 -4.61
C TYR A 122 16.19 8.12 -5.45
N GLN A 123 15.89 6.86 -5.72
CA GLN A 123 16.66 5.97 -6.58
C GLN A 123 16.09 6.00 -8.00
N ILE A 124 16.97 6.02 -9.00
CA ILE A 124 16.61 6.14 -10.41
C ILE A 124 16.73 4.78 -11.12
N THR A 125 17.70 3.98 -10.71
CA THR A 125 17.98 2.67 -11.33
C THR A 125 17.41 1.56 -10.46
N PRO A 126 16.62 0.64 -11.03
CA PRO A 126 16.13 -0.53 -10.30
C PRO A 126 17.27 -1.38 -9.72
N SER A 127 17.06 -1.90 -8.52
CA SER A 127 18.00 -2.84 -7.88
C SER A 127 17.88 -4.23 -8.48
N THR A 128 18.94 -5.05 -8.32
CA THR A 128 18.99 -6.44 -8.72
C THR A 128 18.65 -7.38 -7.56
N LEU A 129 18.28 -8.63 -7.87
CA LEU A 129 17.95 -9.61 -6.83
C LEU A 129 19.13 -9.92 -5.89
N PRO A 130 20.37 -10.12 -6.36
CA PRO A 130 21.52 -10.35 -5.45
C PRO A 130 21.75 -9.18 -4.48
N GLU A 131 21.63 -7.95 -4.95
CA GLU A 131 21.74 -6.75 -4.09
C GLU A 131 20.65 -6.73 -3.02
N TYR A 132 19.43 -7.11 -3.39
CA TYR A 132 18.31 -7.09 -2.46
C TYR A 132 18.33 -8.26 -1.47
N GLU A 133 18.82 -9.44 -1.87
CA GLU A 133 19.07 -10.56 -0.95
C GLU A 133 20.08 -10.16 0.14
N ALA A 134 21.19 -9.53 -0.26
CA ALA A 134 22.19 -9.03 0.69
C ALA A 134 21.61 -7.94 1.61
N TRP A 135 20.81 -7.03 1.07
CA TRP A 135 20.13 -6.00 1.85
C TRP A 135 19.14 -6.58 2.87
N VAL A 136 18.36 -7.60 2.49
CA VAL A 136 17.44 -8.30 3.42
C VAL A 136 18.22 -8.94 4.56
N GLU A 137 19.32 -9.64 4.27
CA GLU A 137 20.17 -10.27 5.29
C GLU A 137 20.79 -9.24 6.24
N ASP A 138 21.35 -8.15 5.71
CA ASP A 138 21.93 -7.07 6.54
C ASP A 138 20.85 -6.38 7.40
N THR A 139 19.68 -6.13 6.86
CA THR A 139 18.56 -5.54 7.59
C THR A 139 18.11 -6.44 8.74
N LEU A 140 17.88 -7.73 8.48
CA LEU A 140 17.43 -8.70 9.48
C LEU A 140 18.44 -8.92 10.61
N ALA A 141 19.73 -8.74 10.32
CA ALA A 141 20.79 -8.84 11.33
C ALA A 141 20.74 -7.69 12.37
N ARG A 142 20.05 -6.58 12.07
CA ARG A 142 20.09 -5.35 12.88
C ARG A 142 18.73 -4.93 13.40
N ALA A 143 17.69 -5.07 12.57
CA ALA A 143 16.37 -4.52 12.87
C ALA A 143 15.25 -5.40 12.30
N PRO A 144 14.00 -5.22 12.76
CA PRO A 144 12.87 -5.93 12.19
C PRO A 144 12.65 -5.55 10.73
N LEU A 145 12.37 -6.56 9.89
CA LEU A 145 11.83 -6.41 8.55
C LEU A 145 10.50 -7.17 8.51
N LEU A 146 9.41 -6.43 8.47
CA LEU A 146 8.05 -6.94 8.53
C LEU A 146 7.41 -6.98 7.16
N LEU A 147 6.69 -8.05 6.88
CA LEU A 147 5.86 -8.21 5.70
C LEU A 147 4.39 -8.19 6.08
N ALA A 148 3.54 -7.64 5.22
CA ALA A 148 2.11 -7.82 5.22
C ALA A 148 1.71 -8.57 3.96
N ARG A 149 1.05 -9.72 4.12
CA ARG A 149 0.53 -10.53 3.02
C ARG A 149 -0.99 -10.65 3.12
N ASP A 150 -1.66 -10.81 1.97
CA ASP A 150 -3.10 -11.10 1.93
C ASP A 150 -3.39 -12.60 2.17
N GLY A 151 -4.67 -12.96 2.07
CA GLY A 151 -5.12 -14.34 2.22
C GLY A 151 -4.55 -15.33 1.21
N ASP A 152 -4.17 -14.85 0.03
CA ASP A 152 -3.57 -15.63 -1.07
C ASP A 152 -2.03 -15.66 -0.98
N GLY A 153 -1.41 -14.99 0.01
CA GLY A 153 0.03 -14.92 0.20
C GLY A 153 0.73 -13.82 -0.60
N ARG A 154 0.00 -12.98 -1.33
CA ARG A 154 0.57 -11.86 -2.07
C ARG A 154 1.09 -10.77 -1.12
N LEU A 155 2.27 -10.21 -1.42
CA LEU A 155 2.82 -9.11 -0.64
C LEU A 155 1.97 -7.83 -0.82
N LEU A 156 1.44 -7.32 0.29
CA LEU A 156 0.69 -6.06 0.37
C LEU A 156 1.57 -4.87 0.77
N GLY A 157 2.71 -5.14 1.39
CA GLY A 157 3.66 -4.14 1.82
C GLY A 157 4.70 -4.71 2.76
N TYR A 158 5.73 -3.91 3.02
CA TYR A 158 6.73 -4.22 4.02
C TYR A 158 7.11 -2.95 4.81
N ALA A 159 7.65 -3.16 6.01
CA ALA A 159 8.21 -2.10 6.82
C ALA A 159 9.49 -2.60 7.51
N CYS A 160 10.49 -1.75 7.58
CA CYS A 160 11.75 -2.04 8.26
C CYS A 160 12.31 -0.80 8.94
N ALA A 161 13.38 -0.99 9.69
CA ALA A 161 14.17 0.09 10.23
C ALA A 161 15.64 -0.14 9.89
N HIS A 162 16.38 0.93 9.80
CA HIS A 162 17.83 0.92 9.63
C HIS A 162 18.48 2.00 10.47
N ARG A 163 19.78 1.91 10.66
CA ARG A 163 20.54 2.85 11.49
C ARG A 163 20.36 4.28 10.96
N TYR A 164 19.94 5.19 11.83
CA TYR A 164 19.73 6.60 11.47
C TYR A 164 21.05 7.31 11.12
N HIS A 165 22.12 7.05 11.90
CA HIS A 165 23.40 7.73 11.73
C HIS A 165 24.57 6.82 12.13
N PRO A 166 25.75 6.87 11.46
CA PRO A 166 26.87 5.98 11.74
C PRO A 166 27.60 6.22 13.07
N ARG A 167 27.39 7.35 13.75
CA ARG A 167 28.02 7.64 15.03
C ARG A 167 27.33 6.93 16.20
N GLU A 168 28.10 6.40 17.17
CA GLU A 168 27.61 5.62 18.32
C GLU A 168 26.56 6.35 19.16
N ALA A 169 26.65 7.70 19.26
CA ALA A 169 25.65 8.50 19.97
C ALA A 169 24.21 8.34 19.44
N PHE A 170 24.04 7.81 18.22
CA PHE A 170 22.76 7.55 17.57
C PHE A 170 22.39 6.06 17.53
N ASP A 171 23.03 5.21 18.32
CA ASP A 171 22.74 3.77 18.32
C ASP A 171 21.33 3.43 18.82
N TRP A 172 20.67 4.36 19.51
CA TRP A 172 19.29 4.26 19.96
C TRP A 172 18.28 4.88 18.99
N ASP A 173 18.76 5.36 17.84
CA ASP A 173 17.97 6.05 16.83
C ASP A 173 17.93 5.21 15.54
N VAL A 174 16.74 5.08 14.97
CA VAL A 174 16.54 4.38 13.70
C VAL A 174 15.72 5.23 12.73
N GLU A 175 15.95 5.01 11.46
CA GLU A 175 15.08 5.48 10.40
C GLU A 175 14.18 4.35 9.93
N SER A 176 12.87 4.61 9.86
CA SER A 176 11.86 3.65 9.43
C SER A 176 11.52 3.84 7.96
N THR A 177 11.32 2.73 7.27
CA THR A 177 10.89 2.68 5.88
C THR A 177 9.64 1.82 5.77
N ILE A 178 8.66 2.27 4.98
CA ILE A 178 7.44 1.54 4.71
C ILE A 178 7.03 1.72 3.25
N TYR A 179 6.73 0.61 2.59
CA TYR A 179 6.17 0.58 1.24
C TYR A 179 4.94 -0.31 1.22
N CYS A 180 3.85 0.18 0.59
CA CYS A 180 2.61 -0.58 0.40
C CYS A 180 2.36 -0.78 -1.09
N ALA A 181 1.82 -1.92 -1.48
CA ALA A 181 1.41 -2.15 -2.86
C ALA A 181 0.36 -1.08 -3.26
N PRO A 182 0.46 -0.51 -4.47
CA PRO A 182 -0.39 0.61 -4.90
C PRO A 182 -1.89 0.31 -4.81
N ASP A 183 -2.27 -0.93 -5.07
CA ASP A 183 -3.66 -1.42 -5.00
C ASP A 183 -4.07 -1.87 -3.59
N ALA A 184 -3.14 -1.93 -2.63
CA ALA A 184 -3.39 -2.20 -1.21
C ALA A 184 -3.42 -0.94 -0.34
N CYS A 185 -3.22 0.25 -0.94
CA CYS A 185 -3.29 1.51 -0.24
C CYS A 185 -4.68 1.70 0.39
N SER A 186 -4.70 2.19 1.64
CA SER A 186 -5.93 2.44 2.42
C SER A 186 -6.71 1.21 2.90
N ALA A 187 -6.20 -0.01 2.68
CA ALA A 187 -6.71 -1.24 3.29
C ALA A 187 -6.23 -1.46 4.74
N GLY A 188 -5.58 -0.45 5.34
CA GLY A 188 -5.04 -0.54 6.70
C GLY A 188 -3.66 -1.21 6.80
N VAL A 189 -3.08 -1.63 5.68
CA VAL A 189 -1.77 -2.30 5.60
C VAL A 189 -0.67 -1.46 6.24
N GLY A 190 -0.55 -0.18 5.85
CA GLY A 190 0.45 0.72 6.40
C GLY A 190 0.31 0.91 7.91
N LYS A 191 -0.93 1.07 8.42
CA LYS A 191 -1.19 1.19 9.85
C LYS A 191 -0.79 -0.07 10.62
N ALA A 192 -1.11 -1.26 10.07
CA ALA A 192 -0.77 -2.53 10.69
C ALA A 192 0.75 -2.75 10.74
N LEU A 193 1.45 -2.55 9.61
CA LEU A 193 2.90 -2.68 9.52
C LEU A 193 3.63 -1.69 10.44
N TYR A 194 3.27 -0.42 10.38
CA TYR A 194 3.96 0.62 11.14
C TYR A 194 3.72 0.47 12.64
N GLY A 195 2.49 0.14 13.04
CA GLY A 195 2.18 -0.14 14.45
C GLY A 195 2.98 -1.31 15.01
N ALA A 196 3.10 -2.42 14.26
CA ALA A 196 3.89 -3.57 14.66
C ALA A 196 5.41 -3.26 14.67
N LEU A 197 5.91 -2.51 13.67
CA LEU A 197 7.32 -2.09 13.62
C LEU A 197 7.68 -1.25 14.84
N LEU A 198 6.89 -0.23 15.16
CA LEU A 198 7.16 0.64 16.31
C LEU A 198 7.17 -0.14 17.62
N GLU A 199 6.27 -1.11 17.81
CA GLU A 199 6.24 -1.93 19.00
C GLU A 199 7.49 -2.82 19.11
N LEU A 200 7.93 -3.45 18.02
CA LEU A 200 9.16 -4.24 18.00
C LEU A 200 10.39 -3.39 18.28
N LEU A 201 10.49 -2.22 17.69
CA LEU A 201 11.61 -1.29 17.94
C LEU A 201 11.64 -0.82 19.39
N ARG A 202 10.47 -0.52 19.98
CA ARG A 202 10.35 -0.19 21.40
C ARG A 202 10.84 -1.34 22.29
N MET A 203 10.47 -2.59 21.96
CA MET A 203 10.92 -3.78 22.70
C MET A 203 12.43 -4.01 22.57
N GLN A 204 13.05 -3.61 21.45
CA GLN A 204 14.49 -3.67 21.22
C GLN A 204 15.25 -2.51 21.90
N GLY A 205 14.53 -1.55 22.51
CA GLY A 205 15.13 -0.46 23.26
C GLY A 205 15.49 0.76 22.43
N TYR A 206 15.00 0.89 21.20
CA TYR A 206 15.15 2.13 20.42
C TYR A 206 14.30 3.25 21.00
N TRP A 207 14.84 4.47 21.03
CA TRP A 207 14.20 5.63 21.62
C TRP A 207 13.56 6.55 20.60
N ASN A 208 14.24 6.76 19.48
CA ASN A 208 13.74 7.63 18.42
C ASN A 208 13.59 6.86 17.12
N VAL A 209 12.46 7.06 16.45
CA VAL A 209 12.19 6.52 15.12
C VAL A 209 11.91 7.69 14.20
N TYR A 210 12.79 7.90 13.22
CA TYR A 210 12.64 8.92 12.21
C TYR A 210 11.95 8.33 10.97
N ALA A 211 11.24 9.16 10.22
CA ALA A 211 10.68 8.80 8.94
C ALA A 211 10.93 9.94 7.95
N LEU A 212 11.49 9.61 6.80
CA LEU A 212 11.60 10.54 5.68
C LEU A 212 10.32 10.46 4.85
N LEU A 213 9.67 11.60 4.68
CA LEU A 213 8.47 11.71 3.86
C LEU A 213 8.83 12.49 2.60
N ALA A 214 8.62 11.88 1.43
CA ALA A 214 8.69 12.62 0.18
C ALA A 214 7.43 13.50 0.07
N ASP A 215 7.63 14.78 -0.20
CA ASP A 215 6.55 15.68 -0.57
C ASP A 215 6.14 15.37 -2.03
N PRO A 216 4.85 15.09 -2.31
CA PRO A 216 4.39 14.66 -3.62
C PRO A 216 4.44 15.76 -4.67
#